data_8953749468ccaede5df1c983dbe2c86b
#
_entry.id   8953749468ccaede5df1c983dbe2c86b
#
_cell.length_a   1.000
_cell.length_b   1.000
_cell.length_c   1.000
_cell.angle_alpha   90.00
_cell.angle_beta   90.00
_cell.angle_gamma   90.00
#
_symmetry.space_group_name_H-M   'P 1'
#
loop_
_entity.id
_entity.type
_entity.pdbx_description
1 polymer ?
#
loop_
_entity_poly.entity_id
_entity_poly.type
_entity_poly.pdbx_seq_one_letter_code
_entity_poly.pdbx_strand_id
1 'polypeptide(L)'
;MSSAISGSGVFRGGGGGASNNNTSAGGAGGNGGGGAAATNGQTGSGTAGTVNTGGGAGGSGSININGVSGGSGIVILSYAGAQRGIGGTVTSSGGNTIHTFTASGTYTA
;
A
#
# COMPACT_ATOMS: atom_id res chain seq x y z
N MET A 1 -6.12 4.08 7.37
CA MET A 1 -6.08 3.72 8.81
C MET A 1 -4.63 3.45 9.19
N SER A 2 -4.17 3.91 10.36
CA SER A 2 -2.84 3.53 10.86
C SER A 2 -2.95 2.32 11.79
N SER A 3 -1.91 1.49 11.81
CA SER A 3 -1.81 0.33 12.70
C SER A 3 -0.38 0.19 13.19
N ALA A 4 -0.20 -0.13 14.48
CA ALA A 4 1.09 -0.39 15.09
C ALA A 4 1.44 -1.90 15.15
N ILE A 5 0.70 -2.74 14.44
CA ILE A 5 0.92 -4.20 14.43
C ILE A 5 2.34 -4.63 14.01
N SER A 6 3.03 -3.79 13.24
CA SER A 6 4.44 -3.99 12.82
C SER A 6 5.47 -3.39 13.79
N GLY A 7 5.08 -2.99 14.99
CA GLY A 7 5.93 -2.38 16.00
C GLY A 7 5.98 -0.85 15.96
N SER A 8 5.53 -0.21 14.88
CA SER A 8 5.39 1.24 14.75
C SER A 8 4.12 1.58 13.97
N GLY A 9 3.59 2.78 14.17
CA GLY A 9 2.39 3.23 13.48
C GLY A 9 2.63 3.44 11.98
N VAL A 10 2.02 2.60 11.14
CA VAL A 10 2.12 2.66 9.68
C VAL A 10 0.73 2.77 9.08
N PHE A 11 0.55 3.72 8.14
CA PHE A 11 -0.68 3.82 7.34
C PHE A 11 -0.66 2.80 6.20
N ARG A 12 -1.81 2.15 5.94
CA ARG A 12 -2.01 1.20 4.83
C ARG A 12 -3.39 1.39 4.21
N GLY A 13 -3.57 0.92 2.98
CA GLY A 13 -4.86 0.99 2.29
C GLY A 13 -5.26 2.42 1.90
N GLY A 14 -4.33 3.25 1.51
CA GLY A 14 -4.62 4.61 1.02
C GLY A 14 -5.36 4.58 -0.31
N GLY A 15 -6.39 5.41 -0.48
CA GLY A 15 -7.08 5.58 -1.76
C GLY A 15 -6.21 6.28 -2.81
N GLY A 16 -6.40 5.97 -4.07
CA GLY A 16 -5.78 6.72 -5.17
C GLY A 16 -6.41 8.09 -5.37
N GLY A 17 -5.64 9.05 -5.84
CA GLY A 17 -6.13 10.38 -6.22
C GLY A 17 -6.99 10.33 -7.48
N ALA A 18 -8.02 11.15 -7.56
CA ALA A 18 -8.86 11.26 -8.75
C ALA A 18 -8.24 12.20 -9.79
N SER A 19 -8.26 11.78 -11.06
CA SER A 19 -7.90 12.67 -12.16
C SER A 19 -9.04 13.64 -12.48
N ASN A 20 -8.70 14.76 -13.08
CA ASN A 20 -9.67 15.68 -13.70
C ASN A 20 -9.54 15.63 -15.22
N ASN A 21 -10.51 16.23 -15.93
CA ASN A 21 -10.55 16.25 -17.40
C ASN A 21 -10.00 17.57 -17.98
N ASN A 22 -9.10 18.22 -17.30
CA ASN A 22 -8.48 19.45 -17.79
C ASN A 22 -6.95 19.43 -17.54
N THR A 23 -6.26 20.51 -17.82
CA THR A 23 -4.81 20.65 -17.65
C THR A 23 -4.34 20.89 -16.21
N SER A 24 -5.27 20.93 -15.24
CA SER A 24 -4.94 21.11 -13.84
C SER A 24 -4.44 19.80 -13.22
N ALA A 25 -3.68 19.89 -12.16
CA ALA A 25 -3.21 18.75 -11.38
C ALA A 25 -4.38 17.97 -10.81
N GLY A 26 -4.27 16.66 -10.85
CA GLY A 26 -5.22 15.77 -10.19
C GLY A 26 -4.99 15.68 -8.68
N GLY A 27 -5.83 14.90 -8.00
CA GLY A 27 -5.80 14.70 -6.57
C GLY A 27 -4.55 13.94 -6.10
N ALA A 28 -4.09 14.28 -4.89
CA ALA A 28 -3.05 13.50 -4.23
C ALA A 28 -3.55 12.11 -3.83
N GLY A 29 -2.66 11.15 -3.73
CA GLY A 29 -2.94 9.84 -3.13
C GLY A 29 -3.12 9.94 -1.62
N GLY A 30 -3.97 9.08 -1.06
CA GLY A 30 -4.21 9.01 0.37
C GLY A 30 -3.03 8.41 1.14
N ASN A 31 -2.87 8.83 2.41
CA ASN A 31 -1.90 8.22 3.32
C ASN A 31 -2.14 6.71 3.42
N GLY A 32 -1.07 5.93 3.35
CA GLY A 32 -1.14 4.47 3.31
C GLY A 32 -0.86 3.88 1.93
N GLY A 33 -0.14 4.62 1.10
CA GLY A 33 0.39 4.14 -0.17
C GLY A 33 -0.53 4.38 -1.37
N GLY A 34 -1.49 5.29 -1.28
CA GLY A 34 -2.28 5.70 -2.44
C GLY A 34 -1.42 6.45 -3.47
N GLY A 35 -1.59 6.13 -4.75
CA GLY A 35 -0.95 6.82 -5.86
C GLY A 35 -1.62 8.17 -6.16
N ALA A 36 -0.85 9.19 -6.50
CA ALA A 36 -1.39 10.46 -6.95
C ALA A 36 -1.96 10.35 -8.37
N ALA A 37 -2.97 11.14 -8.66
CA ALA A 37 -3.48 11.27 -10.02
C ALA A 37 -2.48 11.99 -10.93
N ALA A 38 -2.72 11.87 -12.23
CA ALA A 38 -1.96 12.55 -13.27
C ALA A 38 -1.86 14.06 -13.02
N THR A 39 -0.70 14.63 -13.29
CA THR A 39 -0.48 16.08 -13.24
C THR A 39 -1.15 16.83 -14.39
N ASN A 40 -1.48 16.12 -15.47
CA ASN A 40 -2.28 16.59 -16.58
C ASN A 40 -3.43 15.60 -16.80
N GLY A 41 -4.64 16.04 -16.52
CA GLY A 41 -5.83 15.21 -16.57
C GLY A 41 -6.20 14.69 -17.96
N GLN A 42 -5.62 15.20 -19.01
CA GLN A 42 -5.88 14.73 -20.37
C GLN A 42 -4.89 13.67 -20.86
N THR A 43 -3.59 13.85 -20.60
CA THR A 43 -2.52 13.04 -21.20
C THR A 43 -1.51 12.48 -20.21
N GLY A 44 -1.63 12.80 -18.91
CA GLY A 44 -0.71 12.34 -17.87
C GLY A 44 -1.03 10.94 -17.37
N SER A 45 -0.04 10.17 -16.97
CA SER A 45 -0.22 8.92 -16.22
C SER A 45 -0.34 9.21 -14.72
N GLY A 46 -1.24 8.51 -14.06
CA GLY A 46 -1.26 8.46 -12.60
C GLY A 46 -0.04 7.73 -12.04
N THR A 47 0.10 7.76 -10.73
CA THR A 47 1.13 7.02 -10.01
C THR A 47 0.54 5.71 -9.48
N ALA A 48 1.29 4.62 -9.60
CA ALA A 48 0.91 3.34 -9.01
C ALA A 48 0.80 3.43 -7.48
N GLY A 49 -0.02 2.59 -6.89
CA GLY A 49 -0.05 2.42 -5.44
C GLY A 49 1.28 1.85 -4.92
N THR A 50 1.67 2.25 -3.71
CA THR A 50 2.91 1.78 -3.09
C THR A 50 2.81 0.29 -2.78
N VAL A 51 3.84 -0.48 -3.12
CA VAL A 51 3.91 -1.92 -2.85
C VAL A 51 3.82 -2.22 -1.35
N ASN A 52 3.24 -3.37 -1.01
CA ASN A 52 3.08 -3.86 0.38
C ASN A 52 2.26 -2.91 1.28
N THR A 53 1.35 -2.15 0.69
CA THR A 53 0.45 -1.27 1.45
C THR A 53 -1.02 -1.53 1.16
N GLY A 54 -1.34 -2.16 0.03
CA GLY A 54 -2.71 -2.27 -0.47
C GLY A 54 -3.30 -0.93 -0.93
N GLY A 55 -2.43 0.04 -1.27
CA GLY A 55 -2.86 1.36 -1.72
C GLY A 55 -3.46 1.33 -3.13
N GLY A 56 -4.46 2.18 -3.38
CA GLY A 56 -5.07 2.33 -4.70
C GLY A 56 -4.15 3.06 -5.69
N ALA A 57 -4.37 2.83 -6.98
CA ALA A 57 -3.71 3.57 -8.06
C ALA A 57 -4.29 4.98 -8.21
N GLY A 58 -3.48 5.93 -8.59
CA GLY A 58 -3.95 7.26 -9.00
C GLY A 58 -4.60 7.23 -10.40
N GLY A 59 -5.57 8.10 -10.62
CA GLY A 59 -6.23 8.24 -11.90
C GLY A 59 -5.29 8.74 -13.00
N SER A 60 -5.32 8.09 -14.16
CA SER A 60 -4.63 8.54 -15.38
C SER A 60 -5.53 9.46 -16.20
N GLY A 61 -4.94 10.17 -17.18
CA GLY A 61 -5.66 11.04 -18.09
C GLY A 61 -6.62 10.30 -19.01
N SER A 62 -7.47 11.04 -19.71
CA SER A 62 -8.58 10.50 -20.50
C SER A 62 -8.21 10.12 -21.94
N ILE A 63 -7.06 10.54 -22.49
CA ILE A 63 -6.70 10.38 -23.89
C ILE A 63 -5.57 9.37 -24.05
N ASN A 64 -5.88 8.16 -24.51
CA ASN A 64 -4.94 7.09 -24.85
C ASN A 64 -3.90 6.75 -23.77
N ILE A 65 -4.27 6.88 -22.51
CA ILE A 65 -3.40 6.59 -21.37
C ILE A 65 -3.92 5.38 -20.62
N ASN A 66 -3.07 4.38 -20.48
CA ASN A 66 -3.39 3.21 -19.66
C ASN A 66 -3.41 3.57 -18.17
N GLY A 67 -4.30 2.93 -17.43
CA GLY A 67 -4.29 2.99 -15.97
C GLY A 67 -3.01 2.40 -15.38
N VAL A 68 -2.71 2.76 -14.16
CA VAL A 68 -1.60 2.20 -13.38
C VAL A 68 -2.12 1.26 -12.29
N SER A 69 -1.27 0.36 -11.82
CA SER A 69 -1.67 -0.68 -10.86
C SER A 69 -1.77 -0.13 -9.43
N GLY A 70 -2.69 -0.70 -8.65
CA GLY A 70 -2.65 -0.57 -7.20
C GLY A 70 -1.39 -1.22 -6.59
N GLY A 71 -1.08 -0.87 -5.37
CA GLY A 71 0.00 -1.47 -4.60
C GLY A 71 -0.36 -2.89 -4.14
N SER A 72 0.63 -3.78 -4.09
CA SER A 72 0.43 -5.11 -3.50
C SER A 72 0.02 -5.01 -2.04
N GLY A 73 -0.71 -6.03 -1.56
CA GLY A 73 -1.07 -6.17 -0.16
C GLY A 73 0.08 -6.67 0.71
N ILE A 74 -0.18 -6.75 2.00
CA ILE A 74 0.72 -7.29 3.01
C ILE A 74 -0.11 -8.03 4.07
N VAL A 75 0.42 -9.15 4.57
CA VAL A 75 -0.16 -9.85 5.73
C VAL A 75 0.82 -9.76 6.89
N ILE A 76 0.32 -9.37 8.05
CA ILE A 76 1.12 -9.27 9.27
C ILE A 76 0.42 -10.04 10.39
N LEU A 77 1.15 -10.98 10.96
CA LEU A 77 0.74 -11.69 12.17
C LEU A 77 1.59 -11.19 13.33
N SER A 78 0.97 -10.84 14.44
CA SER A 78 1.69 -10.41 15.66
C SER A 78 1.09 -11.10 16.87
N TYR A 79 1.95 -11.64 17.73
CA TYR A 79 1.56 -12.26 18.99
C TYR A 79 2.61 -12.01 20.06
N ALA A 80 2.20 -12.03 21.31
CA ALA A 80 3.07 -11.81 22.46
C ALA A 80 4.05 -12.97 22.68
N GLY A 81 5.25 -12.65 23.12
CA GLY A 81 6.28 -13.60 23.53
C GLY A 81 7.20 -14.05 22.39
N ALA A 82 7.97 -15.10 22.66
CA ALA A 82 8.94 -15.67 21.75
C ALA A 82 8.27 -16.31 20.53
N GLN A 83 9.06 -16.50 19.47
CA GLN A 83 8.61 -17.13 18.24
C GLN A 83 8.07 -18.53 18.51
N ARG A 84 6.86 -18.82 18.02
CA ARG A 84 6.16 -20.12 18.14
C ARG A 84 5.83 -20.75 16.80
N GLY A 85 6.05 -20.05 15.70
CA GLY A 85 5.80 -20.53 14.35
C GLY A 85 6.85 -20.06 13.37
N ILE A 86 6.76 -20.53 12.14
CA ILE A 86 7.65 -20.17 11.03
C ILE A 86 6.84 -19.66 9.85
N GLY A 87 7.46 -18.81 9.02
CA GLY A 87 6.90 -18.26 7.80
C GLY A 87 7.00 -16.75 7.74
N GLY A 88 7.12 -16.22 6.54
CA GLY A 88 7.36 -14.81 6.30
C GLY A 88 8.70 -14.30 6.86
N THR A 89 8.86 -12.98 6.89
CA THR A 89 9.98 -12.34 7.59
C THR A 89 9.62 -12.17 9.05
N VAL A 90 10.44 -12.69 9.95
CA VAL A 90 10.20 -12.65 11.41
C VAL A 90 11.01 -11.54 12.06
N THR A 91 10.34 -10.73 12.86
CA THR A 91 10.94 -9.66 13.67
C THR A 91 10.35 -9.65 15.08
N SER A 92 10.96 -8.90 15.99
CA SER A 92 10.43 -8.71 17.34
C SER A 92 10.34 -7.22 17.66
N SER A 93 9.25 -6.81 18.30
CA SER A 93 9.06 -5.43 18.78
C SER A 93 8.10 -5.39 19.96
N GLY A 94 8.44 -4.64 21.01
CA GLY A 94 7.58 -4.43 22.17
C GLY A 94 7.17 -5.73 22.88
N GLY A 95 8.01 -6.76 22.88
CA GLY A 95 7.69 -8.07 23.48
C GLY A 95 6.80 -8.97 22.60
N ASN A 96 6.54 -8.57 21.36
CA ASN A 96 5.78 -9.37 20.38
C ASN A 96 6.72 -9.96 19.31
N THR A 97 6.37 -11.15 18.82
CA THR A 97 6.89 -11.71 17.58
C THR A 97 5.97 -11.31 16.43
N ILE A 98 6.56 -10.88 15.32
CA ILE A 98 5.85 -10.34 14.15
C ILE A 98 6.32 -11.09 12.91
N HIS A 99 5.37 -11.70 12.18
CA HIS A 99 5.61 -12.32 10.88
C HIS A 99 5.02 -11.43 9.79
N THR A 100 5.81 -11.10 8.78
CA THR A 100 5.41 -10.25 7.66
C THR A 100 5.52 -11.00 6.35
N PHE A 101 4.42 -11.04 5.58
CA PHE A 101 4.34 -11.66 4.26
C PHE A 101 4.08 -10.58 3.22
N THR A 102 5.00 -10.40 2.29
CA THR A 102 4.90 -9.47 1.15
C THR A 102 4.64 -10.20 -0.18
N ALA A 103 4.53 -11.52 -0.13
CA ALA A 103 4.17 -12.42 -1.21
C ALA A 103 3.38 -13.59 -0.62
N SER A 104 2.85 -14.45 -1.49
CA SER A 104 2.20 -15.71 -1.04
C SER A 104 3.16 -16.53 -0.20
N GLY A 105 2.66 -17.08 0.89
CA GLY A 105 3.45 -17.88 1.83
C GLY A 105 2.57 -18.60 2.84
N THR A 106 3.18 -19.48 3.62
CA THR A 106 2.50 -20.28 4.64
C THR A 106 3.05 -19.92 6.02
N TYR A 107 2.16 -19.79 6.98
CA TYR A 107 2.50 -19.79 8.41
C TYR A 107 2.26 -21.17 8.98
N THR A 108 3.25 -21.72 9.64
CA THR A 108 3.15 -22.99 10.37
C THR A 108 3.38 -22.71 11.86
N ALA A 109 2.39 -23.04 12.68
CA ALA A 109 2.42 -22.89 14.13
C ALA A 109 3.19 -24.01 14.80
#